data_f2ef233f2fee7900f82bf55888b6681f
#
_entry.id   f2ef233f2fee7900f82bf55888b6681f
#
_cell.length_a   1.000
_cell.length_b   1.000
_cell.length_c   1.000
_cell.angle_alpha   90.00
_cell.angle_beta   90.00
_cell.angle_gamma   90.00
#
_symmetry.space_group_name_H-M   'P 1'
#
loop_
_entity.id
_entity.type
_entity.pdbx_description
1 polymer ?
#
loop_
_entity_poly.entity_id
_entity_poly.type
_entity_poly.pdbx_seq_one_letter_code
_entity_poly.pdbx_strand_id
1 'polypeptide(L)'
;MINCAIYPRKSKAVDNSDSMDVQIDMCRRYLDDKYGSGNYTATVYDGDYGITGHSTKKRKDFQRMMRDVSDRKIQLVVIQRYDRIARNTRDFCNLYHDMEINGCNLVSVSQQIDTTTPYGKNFMYMQASMAELEWALNSERRKDTIRYAASIGKSILPDHSTPFGYHNAVVN
;
A
#
# COMPACT_ATOMS: atom_id res chain seq x y z
N MET A 1 26.96 -7.31 -3.48
CA MET A 1 26.00 -6.80 -4.48
C MET A 1 24.62 -6.91 -3.85
N ILE A 2 23.82 -5.85 -3.83
CA ILE A 2 22.46 -5.84 -3.25
C ILE A 2 21.42 -6.17 -4.34
N ASN A 3 20.48 -7.07 -4.05
CA ASN A 3 19.40 -7.39 -4.96
C ASN A 3 18.19 -6.50 -4.67
N CYS A 4 17.81 -5.70 -5.65
CA CYS A 4 16.73 -4.73 -5.56
C CYS A 4 15.54 -5.14 -6.43
N ALA A 5 14.34 -4.81 -5.99
CA ALA A 5 13.13 -4.85 -6.81
C ALA A 5 12.66 -3.42 -7.11
N ILE A 6 12.29 -3.15 -8.35
CA ILE A 6 11.59 -1.94 -8.74
C ILE A 6 10.16 -2.33 -9.10
N TYR A 7 9.16 -1.69 -8.45
CA TYR A 7 7.76 -1.95 -8.72
C TYR A 7 7.05 -0.68 -9.22
N PRO A 8 6.99 -0.50 -10.55
CA PRO A 8 6.20 0.56 -11.16
C PRO A 8 4.74 0.11 -11.31
N ARG A 9 3.80 1.04 -11.24
CA ARG A 9 2.39 0.76 -11.51
C ARG A 9 1.68 1.97 -12.11
N LYS A 10 0.88 1.75 -13.15
CA LYS A 10 0.00 2.75 -13.74
C LYS A 10 -1.44 2.25 -13.70
N SER A 11 -2.37 3.08 -13.16
CA SER A 11 -3.81 2.86 -13.33
C SER A 11 -4.22 3.26 -14.75
N LYS A 12 -5.32 2.71 -15.27
CA LYS A 12 -5.85 3.05 -16.62
C LYS A 12 -6.26 4.53 -16.79
N ALA A 13 -6.34 5.29 -15.71
CA ALA A 13 -6.70 6.70 -15.75
C ALA A 13 -5.52 7.56 -16.24
N VAL A 14 -5.80 8.31 -17.23
CA VAL A 14 -5.01 9.23 -18.03
C VAL A 14 -4.17 10.16 -17.17
N ASP A 15 -2.85 9.93 -17.15
CA ASP A 15 -1.88 11.00 -16.94
C ASP A 15 -0.56 10.61 -17.61
N ASN A 16 -0.16 11.33 -18.66
CA ASN A 16 1.08 11.07 -19.40
C ASN A 16 2.35 11.39 -18.59
N SER A 17 2.21 12.11 -17.48
CA SER A 17 3.33 12.53 -16.64
C SER A 17 3.88 11.40 -15.75
N ASP A 18 3.19 10.27 -15.66
CA ASP A 18 3.49 9.20 -14.70
C ASP A 18 3.66 7.86 -15.41
N SER A 19 4.38 7.87 -16.55
CA SER A 19 4.68 6.63 -17.28
C SER A 19 5.48 5.65 -16.41
N MET A 20 5.34 4.36 -16.66
CA MET A 20 6.10 3.34 -15.93
C MET A 20 7.60 3.51 -16.14
N ASP A 21 8.01 3.94 -17.34
CA ASP A 21 9.42 4.20 -17.65
C ASP A 21 10.01 5.31 -16.80
N VAL A 22 9.26 6.41 -16.59
CA VAL A 22 9.67 7.51 -15.68
C VAL A 22 9.83 7.02 -14.25
N GLN A 23 8.90 6.18 -13.76
CA GLN A 23 8.99 5.61 -12.42
C GLN A 23 10.22 4.72 -12.27
N ILE A 24 10.50 3.88 -13.27
CA ILE A 24 11.67 2.98 -13.30
C ILE A 24 12.96 3.82 -13.32
N ASP A 25 13.02 4.84 -14.17
CA ASP A 25 14.20 5.71 -14.29
C ASP A 25 14.50 6.46 -13.00
N MET A 26 13.47 7.01 -12.33
CA MET A 26 13.63 7.64 -11.02
C MET A 26 14.16 6.66 -9.96
N CYS A 27 13.66 5.44 -9.94
CA CYS A 27 14.12 4.41 -9.01
C CYS A 27 15.59 4.00 -9.31
N ARG A 28 15.96 3.88 -10.59
CA ARG A 28 17.33 3.54 -11.00
C ARG A 28 18.30 4.67 -10.64
N ARG A 29 17.96 5.93 -10.91
CA ARG A 29 18.79 7.08 -10.50
C ARG A 29 19.04 7.09 -9.00
N TYR A 30 17.99 6.87 -8.20
CA TYR A 30 18.16 6.74 -6.74
C TYR A 30 19.14 5.63 -6.37
N LEU A 31 19.05 4.46 -7.01
CA LEU A 31 19.96 3.34 -6.75
C LEU A 31 21.39 3.65 -7.19
N ASP A 32 21.58 4.29 -8.34
CA ASP A 32 22.88 4.71 -8.83
C ASP A 32 23.54 5.76 -7.92
N ASP A 33 22.75 6.75 -7.46
CA ASP A 33 23.23 7.79 -6.54
C ASP A 33 23.63 7.22 -5.18
N LYS A 34 22.87 6.24 -4.67
CA LYS A 34 23.10 5.69 -3.32
C LYS A 34 24.15 4.60 -3.27
N TYR A 35 24.17 3.71 -4.25
CA TYR A 35 25.01 2.50 -4.23
C TYR A 35 26.12 2.51 -5.28
N GLY A 36 26.02 3.37 -6.27
CA GLY A 36 26.89 3.38 -7.44
C GLY A 36 26.45 2.37 -8.50
N SER A 37 26.59 2.76 -9.76
CA SER A 37 26.26 1.90 -10.90
C SER A 37 27.11 0.61 -10.85
N GLY A 38 26.46 -0.55 -10.98
CA GLY A 38 27.09 -1.86 -10.96
C GLY A 38 27.23 -2.53 -9.58
N ASN A 39 26.89 -1.85 -8.48
CA ASN A 39 26.95 -2.43 -7.12
C ASN A 39 25.62 -3.05 -6.66
N TYR A 40 24.58 -2.98 -7.48
CA TYR A 40 23.28 -3.59 -7.24
C TYR A 40 22.75 -4.33 -8.48
N THR A 41 21.83 -5.23 -8.27
CA THR A 41 21.01 -5.86 -9.34
C THR A 41 19.56 -5.44 -9.13
N ALA A 42 18.92 -4.85 -10.14
CA ALA A 42 17.53 -4.42 -10.06
C ALA A 42 16.63 -5.22 -10.98
N THR A 43 15.70 -5.98 -10.40
CA THR A 43 14.62 -6.67 -11.13
C THR A 43 13.39 -5.77 -11.18
N VAL A 44 12.84 -5.55 -12.37
CA VAL A 44 11.62 -4.77 -12.57
C VAL A 44 10.40 -5.70 -12.59
N TYR A 45 9.34 -5.35 -11.84
CA TYR A 45 8.08 -6.05 -11.72
C TYR A 45 6.96 -5.18 -12.31
N ASP A 46 6.78 -5.18 -13.62
CA ASP A 46 5.95 -4.24 -14.39
C ASP A 46 4.69 -4.85 -15.01
N GLY A 47 4.43 -6.14 -14.78
CA GLY A 47 3.30 -6.86 -15.40
C GLY A 47 1.92 -6.47 -14.88
N ASP A 48 1.80 -5.63 -13.85
CA ASP A 48 0.52 -5.24 -13.26
C ASP A 48 -0.06 -3.94 -13.88
N TYR A 49 0.23 -3.70 -15.15
CA TYR A 49 -0.29 -2.55 -15.91
C TYR A 49 -1.83 -2.57 -15.99
N GLY A 50 -2.45 -1.42 -15.69
CA GLY A 50 -3.89 -1.23 -15.81
C GLY A 50 -4.74 -1.93 -14.73
N ILE A 51 -4.11 -2.53 -13.73
CA ILE A 51 -4.78 -3.15 -12.60
C ILE A 51 -4.98 -2.10 -11.50
N THR A 52 -6.26 -1.89 -11.10
CA THR A 52 -6.59 -0.95 -10.02
C THR A 52 -6.08 -1.46 -8.67
N GLY A 53 -5.68 -0.56 -7.75
CA GLY A 53 -5.16 -0.91 -6.44
C GLY A 53 -6.12 -1.69 -5.51
N HIS A 54 -7.38 -1.93 -5.95
CA HIS A 54 -8.42 -2.59 -5.16
C HIS A 54 -8.26 -4.11 -4.99
N SER A 55 -7.45 -4.79 -5.79
CA SER A 55 -7.32 -6.25 -5.72
C SER A 55 -5.86 -6.68 -5.83
N THR A 56 -5.25 -6.99 -4.70
CA THR A 56 -3.92 -7.63 -4.66
C THR A 56 -3.91 -9.01 -5.34
N LYS A 57 -5.05 -9.72 -5.34
CA LYS A 57 -5.20 -11.03 -6.01
C LYS A 57 -4.99 -10.98 -7.52
N LYS A 58 -5.24 -9.83 -8.15
CA LYS A 58 -5.06 -9.65 -9.61
C LYS A 58 -3.66 -9.13 -9.98
N ARG A 59 -2.85 -8.70 -9.01
CA ARG A 59 -1.52 -8.13 -9.19
C ARG A 59 -0.47 -9.25 -9.16
N LYS A 60 -0.28 -9.93 -10.29
CA LYS A 60 0.59 -11.12 -10.39
C LYS A 60 2.06 -10.78 -10.12
N ASP A 61 2.54 -9.66 -10.64
CA ASP A 61 3.93 -9.24 -10.46
C ASP A 61 4.19 -8.73 -9.04
N PHE A 62 3.22 -8.07 -8.43
CA PHE A 62 3.30 -7.77 -6.99
C PHE A 62 3.44 -9.05 -6.15
N GLN A 63 2.62 -10.06 -6.43
CA GLN A 63 2.70 -11.35 -5.71
C GLN A 63 4.02 -12.08 -5.97
N ARG A 64 4.56 -11.98 -7.20
CA ARG A 64 5.87 -12.54 -7.53
C ARG A 64 6.96 -11.83 -6.74
N MET A 65 6.95 -10.50 -6.72
CA MET A 65 7.88 -9.69 -5.93
C MET A 65 7.83 -10.06 -4.43
N MET A 66 6.63 -10.17 -3.85
CA MET A 66 6.48 -10.53 -2.44
C MET A 66 6.94 -11.94 -2.12
N ARG A 67 6.78 -12.90 -3.05
CA ARG A 67 7.38 -14.24 -2.90
C ARG A 67 8.90 -14.17 -2.92
N ASP A 68 9.49 -13.40 -3.85
CA ASP A 68 10.95 -13.25 -3.92
C ASP A 68 11.50 -12.51 -2.69
N VAL A 69 10.72 -11.63 -2.06
CA VAL A 69 11.03 -11.04 -0.74
C VAL A 69 10.99 -12.11 0.36
N SER A 70 9.93 -12.93 0.42
CA SER A 70 9.79 -14.01 1.41
C SER A 70 10.89 -15.06 1.28
N ASP A 71 11.31 -15.34 0.05
CA ASP A 71 12.45 -16.22 -0.25
C ASP A 71 13.82 -15.56 0.04
N ARG A 72 13.84 -14.32 0.55
CA ARG A 72 15.05 -13.51 0.83
C ARG A 72 15.95 -13.28 -0.38
N LYS A 73 15.39 -13.36 -1.59
CA LYS A 73 16.11 -13.06 -2.84
C LYS A 73 16.29 -11.56 -3.06
N ILE A 74 15.41 -10.73 -2.44
CA ILE A 74 15.39 -9.28 -2.55
C ILE A 74 15.66 -8.67 -1.19
N GLN A 75 16.63 -7.75 -1.11
CA GLN A 75 17.01 -7.03 0.10
C GLN A 75 16.44 -5.60 0.14
N LEU A 76 16.02 -5.07 -1.02
CA LEU A 76 15.51 -3.71 -1.12
C LEU A 76 14.40 -3.62 -2.18
N VAL A 77 13.24 -3.11 -1.80
CA VAL A 77 12.18 -2.71 -2.73
C VAL A 77 12.23 -1.20 -2.91
N VAL A 78 12.28 -0.74 -4.16
CA VAL A 78 12.31 0.69 -4.52
C VAL A 78 11.06 1.01 -5.34
N ILE A 79 10.32 2.01 -4.90
CA ILE A 79 9.12 2.50 -5.56
C ILE A 79 9.21 4.02 -5.74
N GLN A 80 8.54 4.56 -6.75
CA GLN A 80 8.44 5.99 -6.90
C GLN A 80 7.63 6.61 -5.74
N ARG A 81 6.43 6.07 -5.47
CA ARG A 81 5.49 6.54 -4.45
C ARG A 81 4.76 5.37 -3.80
N TYR A 82 4.41 5.50 -2.51
CA TYR A 82 3.72 4.42 -1.77
C TYR A 82 2.34 4.06 -2.36
N ASP A 83 1.62 5.00 -3.00
CA ASP A 83 0.33 4.75 -3.64
C ASP A 83 0.43 3.83 -4.88
N ARG A 84 1.63 3.56 -5.36
CA ARG A 84 1.88 2.53 -6.38
C ARG A 84 1.78 1.12 -5.81
N ILE A 85 2.15 0.93 -4.57
CA ILE A 85 2.20 -0.38 -3.93
C ILE A 85 1.00 -0.65 -3.00
N ALA A 86 0.56 0.35 -2.25
CA ALA A 86 -0.54 0.29 -1.30
C ALA A 86 -1.60 1.36 -1.63
N ARG A 87 -2.83 1.19 -1.14
CA ARG A 87 -3.95 2.11 -1.37
C ARG A 87 -4.20 3.10 -0.23
N ASN A 88 -3.64 2.84 0.94
CA ASN A 88 -3.70 3.69 2.11
C ASN A 88 -2.47 3.48 2.98
N THR A 89 -2.27 4.34 3.96
CA THR A 89 -1.11 4.30 4.86
C THR A 89 -1.05 3.01 5.67
N ARG A 90 -2.17 2.49 6.13
CA ARG A 90 -2.23 1.24 6.90
C ARG A 90 -1.75 0.05 6.08
N ASP A 91 -2.28 -0.11 4.85
CA ASP A 91 -1.85 -1.19 3.95
C ASP A 91 -0.35 -1.07 3.63
N PHE A 92 0.16 0.17 3.50
CA PHE A 92 1.58 0.43 3.27
C PHE A 92 2.45 0.03 4.46
N CYS A 93 2.04 0.38 5.69
CA CYS A 93 2.76 0.01 6.90
C CYS A 93 2.75 -1.51 7.13
N ASN A 94 1.61 -2.17 6.91
CA ASN A 94 1.51 -3.63 7.00
C ASN A 94 2.44 -4.31 5.99
N LEU A 95 2.44 -3.83 4.75
CA LEU A 95 3.32 -4.35 3.71
C LEU A 95 4.80 -4.18 4.07
N TYR A 96 5.17 -3.00 4.61
CA TYR A 96 6.53 -2.78 5.10
C TYR A 96 6.90 -3.74 6.23
N HIS A 97 6.00 -3.97 7.18
CA HIS A 97 6.21 -4.93 8.26
C HIS A 97 6.47 -6.34 7.73
N ASP A 98 5.69 -6.80 6.74
CA ASP A 98 5.91 -8.09 6.08
C ASP A 98 7.28 -8.16 5.39
N MET A 99 7.71 -7.07 4.76
CA MET A 99 9.05 -6.97 4.15
C MET A 99 10.16 -6.99 5.20
N GLU A 100 10.00 -6.23 6.29
CA GLU A 100 10.99 -6.11 7.37
C GLU A 100 11.25 -7.43 8.08
N ILE A 101 10.21 -8.24 8.36
CA ILE A 101 10.34 -9.58 8.94
C ILE A 101 11.23 -10.48 8.06
N ASN A 102 11.16 -10.29 6.74
CA ASN A 102 11.96 -11.04 5.78
C ASN A 102 13.34 -10.39 5.50
N GLY A 103 13.70 -9.34 6.25
CA GLY A 103 14.98 -8.65 6.10
C GLY A 103 15.07 -7.74 4.86
N CYS A 104 13.93 -7.39 4.26
CA CYS A 104 13.85 -6.52 3.10
C CYS A 104 13.51 -5.08 3.51
N ASN A 105 14.28 -4.11 3.01
CA ASN A 105 14.02 -2.70 3.20
C ASN A 105 13.13 -2.14 2.08
N LEU A 106 12.56 -0.96 2.33
CA LEU A 106 11.68 -0.26 1.40
C LEU A 106 12.14 1.18 1.22
N VAL A 107 12.13 1.64 -0.02
CA VAL A 107 12.37 3.04 -0.38
C VAL A 107 11.24 3.58 -1.23
N SER A 108 10.73 4.74 -0.85
CA SER A 108 9.81 5.55 -1.66
C SER A 108 10.52 6.85 -2.06
N VAL A 109 10.90 6.95 -3.34
CA VAL A 109 11.81 8.01 -3.83
C VAL A 109 11.18 9.39 -3.69
N SER A 110 9.95 9.60 -4.19
CA SER A 110 9.31 10.92 -4.18
C SER A 110 8.93 11.41 -2.78
N GLN A 111 8.75 10.50 -1.82
CA GLN A 111 8.40 10.85 -0.44
C GLN A 111 9.61 10.83 0.50
N GLN A 112 10.80 10.55 -0.04
CA GLN A 112 12.05 10.48 0.71
C GLN A 112 11.99 9.52 1.93
N ILE A 113 11.21 8.45 1.80
CA ILE A 113 11.14 7.40 2.81
C ILE A 113 12.21 6.35 2.48
N ASP A 114 13.14 6.12 3.38
CA ASP A 114 14.24 5.18 3.21
C ASP A 114 14.46 4.37 4.49
N THR A 115 13.91 3.16 4.51
CA THR A 115 13.97 2.28 5.68
C THR A 115 15.32 1.56 5.84
N THR A 116 16.29 1.80 4.95
CA THR A 116 17.68 1.36 5.18
C THR A 116 18.35 2.20 6.28
N THR A 117 17.76 3.35 6.63
CA THR A 117 18.22 4.25 7.68
C THR A 117 17.40 4.09 8.95
N PRO A 118 17.98 4.28 10.15
CA PRO A 118 17.24 4.29 11.41
C PRO A 118 16.09 5.34 11.43
N TYR A 119 16.31 6.50 10.82
CA TYR A 119 15.31 7.55 10.70
C TYR A 119 14.10 7.09 9.90
N GLY A 120 14.32 6.49 8.72
CA GLY A 120 13.23 6.00 7.88
C GLY A 120 12.45 4.86 8.54
N LYS A 121 13.11 3.98 9.29
CA LYS A 121 12.44 2.94 10.08
C LYS A 121 11.54 3.56 11.16
N ASN A 122 12.07 4.49 11.95
CA ASN A 122 11.30 5.17 12.98
C ASN A 122 10.11 5.95 12.39
N PHE A 123 10.30 6.58 11.23
CA PHE A 123 9.22 7.23 10.50
C PHE A 123 8.09 6.23 10.14
N MET A 124 8.44 5.04 9.64
CA MET A 124 7.45 4.00 9.32
C MET A 124 6.70 3.51 10.55
N TYR A 125 7.36 3.32 11.69
CA TYR A 125 6.69 2.93 12.95
C TYR A 125 5.76 4.02 13.46
N MET A 126 6.14 5.29 13.35
CA MET A 126 5.27 6.41 13.69
C MET A 126 4.04 6.46 12.77
N GLN A 127 4.22 6.26 11.46
CA GLN A 127 3.10 6.20 10.50
C GLN A 127 2.16 5.03 10.81
N ALA A 128 2.68 3.87 11.19
CA ALA A 128 1.87 2.72 11.57
C ALA A 128 1.02 3.03 12.81
N SER A 129 1.61 3.63 13.85
CA SER A 129 0.91 4.03 15.07
C SER A 129 -0.19 5.07 14.79
N MET A 130 0.07 6.04 13.91
CA MET A 130 -0.94 7.02 13.49
C MET A 130 -2.09 6.37 12.72
N ALA A 131 -1.78 5.45 11.81
CA ALA A 131 -2.80 4.73 11.04
C ALA A 131 -3.69 3.84 11.93
N GLU A 132 -3.13 3.23 12.98
CA GLU A 132 -3.88 2.49 13.99
C GLU A 132 -4.80 3.40 14.81
N LEU A 133 -4.29 4.56 15.25
CA LEU A 133 -5.08 5.55 15.97
C LEU A 133 -6.25 6.06 15.13
N GLU A 134 -6.01 6.42 13.88
CA GLU A 134 -7.07 6.85 12.96
C GLU A 134 -8.14 5.76 12.78
N TRP A 135 -7.72 4.51 12.64
CA TRP A 135 -8.65 3.40 12.52
C TRP A 135 -9.49 3.21 13.80
N ALA A 136 -8.87 3.29 14.98
CA ALA A 136 -9.56 3.18 16.26
C ALA A 136 -10.60 4.30 16.42
N LEU A 137 -10.22 5.55 16.15
CA LEU A 137 -11.13 6.71 16.20
C LEU A 137 -12.29 6.58 15.21
N ASN A 138 -12.03 6.13 13.97
CA ASN A 138 -13.07 5.92 12.97
C ASN A 138 -14.00 4.77 13.36
N SER A 139 -13.48 3.71 14.00
CA SER A 139 -14.29 2.61 14.53
C SER A 139 -15.22 3.08 15.64
N GLU A 140 -14.71 3.92 16.55
CA GLU A 140 -15.49 4.50 17.65
C GLU A 140 -16.61 5.43 17.13
N ARG A 141 -16.27 6.36 16.24
CA ARG A 141 -17.26 7.23 15.57
C ARG A 141 -18.35 6.42 14.86
N ARG A 142 -17.99 5.32 14.20
CA ARG A 142 -18.96 4.44 13.56
C ARG A 142 -19.89 3.78 14.58
N LYS A 143 -19.35 3.29 15.72
CA LYS A 143 -20.16 2.72 16.81
C LYS A 143 -21.13 3.75 17.37
N ASP A 144 -20.71 4.99 17.55
CA ASP A 144 -21.56 6.07 18.07
C ASP A 144 -22.66 6.44 17.07
N THR A 145 -22.32 6.51 15.78
CA THR A 145 -23.33 6.72 14.72
C THR A 145 -24.37 5.59 14.72
N ILE A 146 -23.95 4.35 14.90
CA ILE A 146 -24.84 3.18 14.99
C ILE A 146 -25.74 3.29 16.22
N ARG A 147 -25.20 3.61 17.38
CA ARG A 147 -25.97 3.78 18.63
C ARG A 147 -27.00 4.91 18.50
N TYR A 148 -26.57 6.05 17.95
CA TYR A 148 -27.48 7.18 17.74
C TYR A 148 -28.60 6.84 16.78
N ALA A 149 -28.34 6.22 15.64
CA ALA A 149 -29.37 5.83 14.69
C ALA A 149 -30.34 4.80 15.31
N ALA A 150 -29.85 3.84 16.09
CA ALA A 150 -30.68 2.90 16.83
C ALA A 150 -31.60 3.61 17.85
N SER A 151 -31.08 4.64 18.55
CA SER A 151 -31.85 5.41 19.54
C SER A 151 -33.02 6.19 18.93
N ILE A 152 -32.91 6.59 17.66
CA ILE A 152 -33.99 7.29 16.91
C ILE A 152 -34.78 6.37 15.98
N GLY A 153 -34.62 5.04 16.11
CA GLY A 153 -35.35 4.04 15.31
C GLY A 153 -34.97 3.98 13.83
N LYS A 154 -33.81 4.57 13.44
CA LYS A 154 -33.32 4.49 12.05
C LYS A 154 -32.48 3.24 11.84
N SER A 155 -32.77 2.49 10.77
CA SER A 155 -31.88 1.42 10.30
C SER A 155 -30.65 2.01 9.63
N ILE A 156 -29.47 1.45 9.94
CA ILE A 156 -28.19 1.80 9.30
C ILE A 156 -27.84 0.77 8.23
N LEU A 157 -28.65 -0.27 8.12
CA LEU A 157 -28.43 -1.29 7.09
C LEU A 157 -28.70 -0.69 5.71
N PRO A 158 -27.90 -1.05 4.69
CA PRO A 158 -28.22 -0.68 3.31
C PRO A 158 -29.65 -1.09 2.95
N ASP A 159 -30.33 -0.31 2.15
CA ASP A 159 -31.75 -0.50 1.77
C ASP A 159 -32.13 -1.91 1.27
N HIS A 160 -31.15 -2.74 0.96
CA HIS A 160 -31.32 -4.11 0.46
C HIS A 160 -31.00 -5.20 1.48
N SER A 161 -30.65 -4.87 2.72
CA SER A 161 -30.32 -5.84 3.76
C SER A 161 -31.26 -5.67 4.95
N THR A 162 -32.40 -6.32 4.89
CA THR A 162 -33.32 -6.42 6.05
C THR A 162 -32.84 -7.55 6.96
N PRO A 163 -32.73 -7.34 8.29
CA PRO A 163 -32.41 -8.43 9.20
C PRO A 163 -33.46 -9.53 9.10
N PHE A 164 -33.07 -10.77 9.35
CA PHE A 164 -33.98 -11.89 9.37
C PHE A 164 -35.18 -11.61 10.29
N GLY A 165 -36.40 -11.78 9.78
CA GLY A 165 -37.63 -11.51 10.51
C GLY A 165 -38.19 -10.10 10.42
N TYR A 166 -37.55 -9.20 9.65
CA TYR A 166 -38.04 -7.82 9.40
C TYR A 166 -38.34 -7.59 7.93
N HIS A 167 -39.29 -6.70 7.65
CA HIS A 167 -39.60 -6.21 6.31
C HIS A 167 -39.44 -4.69 6.27
N ASN A 168 -38.92 -4.16 5.16
CA ASN A 168 -38.86 -2.71 4.96
C ASN A 168 -40.28 -2.18 4.79
N ALA A 169 -40.75 -1.34 5.70
CA ALA A 169 -42.01 -0.61 5.55
C ALA A 169 -41.72 0.70 4.81
N VAL A 170 -42.44 0.94 3.71
CA VAL A 170 -42.43 2.26 3.08
C VAL A 170 -43.35 3.13 3.94
N VAL A 171 -42.79 4.07 4.67
CA VAL A 171 -43.54 5.10 5.38
C VAL A 171 -43.83 6.20 4.37
N ASN A 172 -45.10 6.35 3.97
CA ASN A 172 -45.59 7.47 3.13
C ASN A 172 -45.66 8.76 3.93
#